data_c8ceb97b37062fdea5bd6131a6aa34a9
#
_entry.id   c8ceb97b37062fdea5bd6131a6aa34a9
#
_cell.length_a   1.000
_cell.length_b   1.000
_cell.length_c   1.000
_cell.angle_alpha   90.00
_cell.angle_beta   90.00
_cell.angle_gamma   90.00
#
_symmetry.space_group_name_H-M   'P 1'
#
loop_
_entity.id
_entity.type
_entity.pdbx_description
1 polymer ?
#
loop_
_entity_poly.entity_id
_entity_poly.type
_entity_poly.pdbx_seq_one_letter_code
_entity_poly.pdbx_strand_id
1 'polypeptide(L)'
;MFSAYYLAKAGLRPIVLERGACVEERQRDVALFRETGVLNPSSNIQFGEGGAGTFSDGKLTTGIKDPRIRFVLETFTKHGAPKEILYLSKPHIGTDLLRNVIINLRNEIINLGGEIRYNTRLTDINIENGQVKNVQVNNREIIETDVLILAIGHSARDTFKMLNKRQITMEQKPF
;
A
#
# COMPACT_ATOMS: atom_id res chain seq x y z
N MET A 1 1.26 3.07 -2.32
CA MET A 1 1.24 4.56 -2.30
C MET A 1 2.51 5.16 -2.93
N PHE A 2 3.74 4.99 -2.38
CA PHE A 2 4.96 5.64 -2.89
C PHE A 2 5.27 5.33 -4.35
N SER A 3 5.21 4.06 -4.77
CA SER A 3 5.41 3.70 -6.19
C SER A 3 4.40 4.41 -7.09
N ALA A 4 3.13 4.43 -6.70
CA ALA A 4 2.08 5.11 -7.45
C ALA A 4 2.30 6.63 -7.50
N TYR A 5 2.67 7.24 -6.39
CA TYR A 5 3.01 8.66 -6.35
C TYR A 5 4.17 9.01 -7.29
N TYR A 6 5.25 8.20 -7.25
CA TYR A 6 6.40 8.40 -8.11
C TYR A 6 6.05 8.26 -9.59
N LEU A 7 5.28 7.23 -9.95
CA LEU A 7 4.82 7.01 -11.32
C LEU A 7 3.90 8.13 -11.80
N ALA A 8 2.94 8.55 -10.97
CA ALA A 8 2.04 9.64 -11.29
C ALA A 8 2.79 10.97 -11.50
N LYS A 9 3.80 11.27 -10.68
CA LYS A 9 4.70 12.42 -10.88
C LYS A 9 5.49 12.36 -12.19
N ALA A 10 5.79 11.17 -12.67
CA ALA A 10 6.45 10.96 -13.97
C ALA A 10 5.47 11.03 -15.16
N GLY A 11 4.20 11.39 -14.94
CA GLY A 11 3.17 11.49 -15.98
C GLY A 11 2.55 10.15 -16.38
N LEU A 12 2.85 9.08 -15.67
CA LEU A 12 2.20 7.78 -15.83
C LEU A 12 0.87 7.77 -15.06
N ARG A 13 -0.04 6.87 -15.47
CA ARG A 13 -1.36 6.73 -14.85
C ARG A 13 -1.46 5.39 -14.11
N PRO A 14 -0.86 5.27 -12.91
CA PRO A 14 -0.90 4.02 -12.18
C PRO A 14 -2.30 3.72 -11.66
N ILE A 15 -2.68 2.44 -11.69
CA ILE A 15 -3.87 1.93 -10.99
C ILE A 15 -3.37 1.25 -9.72
N VAL A 16 -3.82 1.73 -8.57
CA VAL A 16 -3.53 1.14 -7.26
C VAL A 16 -4.69 0.23 -6.87
N LEU A 17 -4.39 -1.04 -6.64
CA LEU A 17 -5.36 -2.01 -6.13
C LEU A 17 -5.13 -2.20 -4.63
N GLU A 18 -6.09 -1.83 -3.81
CA GLU A 18 -6.08 -2.05 -2.36
C GLU A 18 -7.22 -3.00 -1.98
N ARG A 19 -6.88 -4.12 -1.32
CA ARG A 19 -7.89 -5.12 -0.92
C ARG A 19 -8.85 -4.60 0.14
N GLY A 20 -8.38 -3.72 1.02
CA GLY A 20 -9.17 -3.13 2.08
C GLY A 20 -9.79 -1.81 1.69
N ALA A 21 -10.38 -1.17 2.68
CA ALA A 21 -11.06 0.10 2.54
C ALA A 21 -10.10 1.31 2.55
N CYS A 22 -10.61 2.47 2.18
CA CYS A 22 -9.94 3.76 2.39
C CYS A 22 -9.74 4.04 3.90
N VAL A 23 -8.88 5.00 4.23
CA VAL A 23 -8.54 5.30 5.64
C VAL A 23 -9.79 5.57 6.49
N GLU A 24 -10.76 6.28 5.96
CA GLU A 24 -11.97 6.69 6.66
C GLU A 24 -12.88 5.50 7.02
N GLU A 25 -13.08 4.58 6.09
CA GLU A 25 -13.87 3.36 6.32
C GLU A 25 -13.09 2.35 7.17
N ARG A 26 -11.80 2.17 6.88
CA ARG A 26 -10.89 1.31 7.63
C ARG A 26 -10.83 1.67 9.11
N GLN A 27 -10.94 2.96 9.43
CA GLN A 27 -11.02 3.43 10.82
C GLN A 27 -12.23 2.84 11.54
N ARG A 28 -13.36 2.73 10.86
CA ARG A 28 -14.58 2.10 11.39
C ARG A 28 -14.40 0.60 11.56
N ASP A 29 -13.80 -0.08 10.58
CA ASP A 29 -13.50 -1.52 10.66
C ASP A 29 -12.60 -1.85 11.86
N VAL A 30 -11.56 -1.04 12.08
CA VAL A 30 -10.63 -1.22 13.21
C VAL A 30 -11.32 -0.92 14.54
N ALA A 31 -12.17 0.10 14.62
CA ALA A 31 -12.94 0.42 15.81
C ALA A 31 -13.92 -0.72 16.16
N LEU A 32 -14.66 -1.20 15.18
CA LEU A 32 -15.59 -2.32 15.34
C LEU A 32 -14.87 -3.58 15.83
N PHE A 33 -13.71 -3.90 15.26
CA PHE A 33 -12.91 -5.03 15.72
C PHE A 33 -12.47 -4.89 17.18
N ARG A 34 -12.04 -3.70 17.59
CA ARG A 34 -11.64 -3.45 18.98
C ARG A 34 -12.81 -3.56 19.97
N GLU A 35 -13.99 -3.16 19.55
CA GLU A 35 -15.20 -3.18 20.38
C GLU A 35 -15.83 -4.58 20.47
N THR A 36 -15.90 -5.28 19.35
CA THR A 36 -16.69 -6.53 19.24
C THR A 36 -15.86 -7.79 19.08
N GLY A 37 -14.57 -7.69 18.77
CA GLY A 37 -13.73 -8.82 18.39
C GLY A 37 -14.00 -9.37 16.96
N VAL A 38 -14.93 -8.78 16.22
CA VAL A 38 -15.28 -9.22 14.85
C VAL A 38 -14.30 -8.66 13.84
N LEU A 39 -13.46 -9.54 13.28
CA LEU A 39 -12.43 -9.16 12.31
C LEU A 39 -13.02 -9.11 10.89
N ASN A 40 -12.86 -7.98 10.20
CA ASN A 40 -12.99 -7.92 8.75
C ASN A 40 -11.70 -8.46 8.10
N PRO A 41 -11.71 -9.62 7.42
CA PRO A 41 -10.48 -10.22 6.89
C PRO A 41 -9.84 -9.43 5.73
N SER A 42 -10.57 -8.53 5.10
CA SER A 42 -10.10 -7.72 3.98
C SER A 42 -9.73 -6.30 4.37
N SER A 43 -10.29 -5.74 5.46
CA SER A 43 -10.04 -4.37 5.92
C SER A 43 -9.87 -4.36 7.43
N ASN A 44 -8.67 -4.10 7.92
CA ASN A 44 -8.32 -4.21 9.34
C ASN A 44 -7.00 -3.48 9.64
N ILE A 45 -6.31 -3.82 10.75
CA ILE A 45 -5.03 -3.21 11.13
C ILE A 45 -3.91 -3.51 10.11
N GLN A 46 -3.99 -4.62 9.35
CA GLN A 46 -2.95 -5.02 8.40
C GLN A 46 -3.28 -4.64 6.95
N PHE A 47 -4.55 -4.71 6.57
CA PHE A 47 -5.03 -4.44 5.21
C PHE A 47 -5.87 -3.18 5.15
N GLY A 48 -5.74 -2.47 4.05
CA GLY A 48 -6.39 -1.21 3.78
C GLY A 48 -5.40 -0.10 3.48
N GLU A 49 -5.91 1.04 3.06
CA GLU A 49 -5.11 2.17 2.61
C GLU A 49 -4.02 2.56 3.60
N GLY A 50 -2.81 2.78 3.08
CA GLY A 50 -1.61 3.13 3.84
C GLY A 50 -0.93 1.94 4.53
N GLY A 51 -1.51 0.73 4.45
CA GLY A 51 -0.94 -0.50 5.02
C GLY A 51 -0.96 -0.55 6.55
N ALA A 52 -0.23 -1.49 7.15
CA ALA A 52 -0.24 -1.72 8.59
C ALA A 52 0.26 -0.51 9.41
N GLY A 53 1.13 0.33 8.82
CA GLY A 53 1.67 1.52 9.47
C GLY A 53 0.63 2.58 9.84
N THR A 54 -0.46 2.68 9.09
CA THR A 54 -1.49 3.72 9.26
C THR A 54 -2.16 3.68 10.64
N PHE A 55 -2.25 2.51 11.25
CA PHE A 55 -2.87 2.30 12.57
C PHE A 55 -1.85 1.89 13.65
N SER A 56 -0.56 2.09 13.38
CA SER A 56 0.52 1.95 14.35
C SER A 56 0.87 3.30 14.97
N ASP A 57 1.91 3.36 15.79
CA ASP A 57 2.44 4.59 16.38
C ASP A 57 3.20 5.49 15.37
N GLY A 58 3.26 5.09 14.10
CA GLY A 58 3.84 5.92 13.03
C GLY A 58 5.36 6.08 13.10
N LYS A 59 6.06 5.10 13.68
CA LYS A 59 7.53 5.06 13.67
C LYS A 59 8.06 4.93 12.25
N LEU A 60 9.04 5.75 11.89
CA LEU A 60 9.66 5.80 10.56
C LEU A 60 11.10 5.29 10.55
N THR A 61 11.45 4.44 11.52
CA THR A 61 12.79 3.86 11.59
C THR A 61 12.96 2.71 10.59
N THR A 62 14.14 2.66 9.98
CA THR A 62 14.53 1.57 9.06
C THR A 62 15.94 1.10 9.38
N GLY A 63 16.21 -0.19 9.14
CA GLY A 63 17.53 -0.80 9.31
C GLY A 63 18.47 -0.64 8.13
N ILE A 64 18.04 0.00 7.04
CA ILE A 64 18.85 0.19 5.83
C ILE A 64 19.37 1.63 5.73
N LYS A 65 20.47 1.80 5.00
CA LYS A 65 21.00 3.11 4.60
C LYS A 65 20.79 3.26 3.10
N ASP A 66 19.75 3.98 2.70
CA ASP A 66 19.39 4.18 1.30
C ASP A 66 19.06 5.66 1.06
N PRO A 67 19.60 6.30 0.02
CA PRO A 67 19.36 7.71 -0.28
C PRO A 67 17.87 8.02 -0.53
N ARG A 68 17.06 7.02 -0.92
CA ARG A 68 15.61 7.17 -1.12
C ARG A 68 14.83 7.39 0.17
N ILE A 69 15.44 7.12 1.34
CA ILE A 69 14.83 7.44 2.64
C ILE A 69 14.47 8.93 2.71
N ARG A 70 15.38 9.78 2.23
CA ARG A 70 15.16 11.23 2.22
C ARG A 70 13.92 11.61 1.40
N PHE A 71 13.76 11.02 0.22
CA PHE A 71 12.58 11.21 -0.62
C PHE A 71 11.27 10.82 0.09
N VAL A 72 11.28 9.71 0.83
CA VAL A 72 10.10 9.26 1.60
C VAL A 72 9.72 10.27 2.69
N LEU A 73 10.71 10.73 3.48
CA LEU A 73 10.48 11.70 4.54
C LEU A 73 10.02 13.06 4.01
N GLU A 74 10.62 13.55 2.94
CA GLU A 74 10.20 14.78 2.25
C GLU A 74 8.80 14.66 1.67
N THR A 75 8.45 13.50 1.12
CA THR A 75 7.09 13.25 0.65
C THR A 75 6.10 13.30 1.79
N PHE A 76 6.37 12.66 2.92
CA PHE A 76 5.50 12.76 4.09
C PHE A 76 5.35 14.21 4.58
N THR A 77 6.46 14.95 4.66
CA THR A 77 6.45 16.35 5.08
C THR A 77 5.63 17.23 4.12
N LYS A 78 5.78 17.02 2.82
CA LYS A 78 4.98 17.72 1.80
C LYS A 78 3.48 17.48 1.97
N HIS A 79 3.10 16.31 2.48
CA HIS A 79 1.70 15.91 2.67
C HIS A 79 1.18 16.15 4.09
N GLY A 80 1.91 16.90 4.93
CA GLY A 80 1.43 17.35 6.23
C GLY A 80 2.08 16.66 7.44
N ALA A 81 3.12 15.87 7.26
CA ALA A 81 3.90 15.40 8.39
C ALA A 81 4.77 16.52 8.99
N PRO A 82 5.09 16.46 10.28
CA PRO A 82 5.97 17.42 10.93
C PRO A 82 7.34 17.49 10.27
N LYS A 83 7.91 18.71 10.13
CA LYS A 83 9.23 18.89 9.50
C LYS A 83 10.37 18.24 10.30
N GLU A 84 10.15 18.03 11.58
CA GLU A 84 11.09 17.41 12.51
C GLU A 84 11.50 15.98 12.09
N ILE A 85 10.65 15.26 11.35
CA ILE A 85 11.00 13.93 10.83
C ILE A 85 12.20 13.94 9.89
N LEU A 86 12.56 15.09 9.33
CA LEU A 86 13.69 15.23 8.41
C LEU A 86 15.06 15.19 9.10
N TYR A 87 15.13 15.46 10.41
CA TYR A 87 16.39 15.57 11.15
C TYR A 87 16.42 14.81 12.48
N LEU A 88 15.30 14.30 12.96
CA LEU A 88 15.28 13.46 14.16
C LEU A 88 15.89 12.08 13.89
N SER A 89 16.66 11.57 14.83
CA SER A 89 17.30 10.24 14.74
C SER A 89 16.29 9.08 14.80
N LYS A 90 15.16 9.29 15.45
CA LYS A 90 14.04 8.33 15.55
C LYS A 90 12.74 9.04 15.18
N PRO A 91 12.55 9.34 13.88
CA PRO A 91 11.38 10.07 13.44
C PRO A 91 10.11 9.24 13.61
N HIS A 92 9.03 9.89 14.01
CA HIS A 92 7.71 9.29 14.02
C HIS A 92 6.65 10.34 13.65
N ILE A 93 5.56 9.89 13.05
CA ILE A 93 4.38 10.69 12.77
C ILE A 93 3.27 10.12 13.66
N GLY A 94 2.65 10.93 14.49
CA GLY A 94 1.53 10.48 15.33
C GLY A 94 0.41 9.87 14.49
N THR A 95 -0.32 8.90 15.03
CA THR A 95 -1.35 8.11 14.31
C THR A 95 -2.39 9.00 13.63
N ASP A 96 -2.79 10.10 14.29
CA ASP A 96 -3.80 11.00 13.74
C ASP A 96 -3.28 11.81 12.55
N LEU A 97 -2.03 12.29 12.64
CA LEU A 97 -1.39 13.01 11.55
C LEU A 97 -1.09 12.09 10.36
N LEU A 98 -0.66 10.86 10.61
CA LEU A 98 -0.32 9.91 9.54
C LEU A 98 -1.52 9.61 8.65
N ARG A 99 -2.73 9.50 9.20
CA ARG A 99 -3.96 9.32 8.41
C ARG A 99 -4.17 10.47 7.43
N ASN A 100 -4.03 11.71 7.91
CA ASN A 100 -4.17 12.89 7.06
C ASN A 100 -3.08 12.93 5.96
N VAL A 101 -1.86 12.55 6.30
CA VAL A 101 -0.75 12.44 5.33
C VAL A 101 -1.08 11.43 4.22
N ILE A 102 -1.64 10.28 4.58
CA ILE A 102 -2.04 9.26 3.60
C ILE A 102 -3.18 9.75 2.71
N ILE A 103 -4.19 10.43 3.28
CA ILE A 103 -5.30 11.03 2.52
C ILE A 103 -4.77 12.09 1.53
N ASN A 104 -3.87 12.97 1.98
CA ASN A 104 -3.28 13.99 1.13
C ASN A 104 -2.44 13.38 -0.01
N LEU A 105 -1.67 12.34 0.28
CA LEU A 105 -0.89 11.61 -0.72
C LEU A 105 -1.81 10.92 -1.75
N ARG A 106 -2.91 10.29 -1.30
CA ARG A 106 -3.95 9.75 -2.17
C ARG A 106 -4.49 10.80 -3.12
N ASN A 107 -4.90 11.94 -2.57
CA ASN A 107 -5.49 13.02 -3.37
C ASN A 107 -4.51 13.55 -4.42
N GLU A 108 -3.24 13.65 -4.08
CA GLU A 108 -2.22 14.06 -5.06
C GLU A 108 -2.02 13.01 -6.15
N ILE A 109 -2.01 11.71 -5.85
CA ILE A 109 -1.95 10.64 -6.85
C ILE A 109 -3.12 10.75 -7.83
N ILE A 110 -4.33 10.96 -7.32
CA ILE A 110 -5.54 11.11 -8.15
C ILE A 110 -5.46 12.37 -9.01
N ASN A 111 -5.06 13.50 -8.43
CA ASN A 111 -4.91 14.77 -9.16
C ASN A 111 -3.85 14.68 -10.27
N LEU A 112 -2.85 13.82 -10.12
CA LEU A 112 -1.83 13.53 -11.13
C LEU A 112 -2.29 12.50 -12.18
N GLY A 113 -3.55 12.05 -12.13
CA GLY A 113 -4.15 11.13 -13.09
C GLY A 113 -4.02 9.65 -12.73
N GLY A 114 -3.56 9.31 -11.53
CA GLY A 114 -3.62 7.95 -11.01
C GLY A 114 -5.02 7.55 -10.55
N GLU A 115 -5.27 6.26 -10.45
CA GLU A 115 -6.52 5.68 -9.97
C GLU A 115 -6.26 4.83 -8.72
N ILE A 116 -7.14 4.88 -7.74
CA ILE A 116 -7.08 4.00 -6.56
C ILE A 116 -8.41 3.26 -6.42
N ARG A 117 -8.34 1.94 -6.42
CA ARG A 117 -9.49 1.04 -6.27
C ARG A 117 -9.41 0.34 -4.93
N TYR A 118 -10.32 0.69 -4.04
CA TYR A 118 -10.49 0.03 -2.75
C TYR A 118 -11.36 -1.21 -2.87
N ASN A 119 -11.33 -2.07 -1.84
CA ASN A 119 -12.05 -3.35 -1.81
C ASN A 119 -11.76 -4.19 -3.08
N THR A 120 -10.55 -4.02 -3.62
CA THR A 120 -10.12 -4.62 -4.89
C THR A 120 -8.87 -5.47 -4.64
N ARG A 121 -9.10 -6.78 -4.56
CA ARG A 121 -8.03 -7.75 -4.28
C ARG A 121 -7.52 -8.36 -5.57
N LEU A 122 -6.20 -8.38 -5.76
CA LEU A 122 -5.54 -9.18 -6.78
C LEU A 122 -5.80 -10.66 -6.52
N THR A 123 -6.43 -11.36 -7.46
CA THR A 123 -6.80 -12.77 -7.32
C THR A 123 -6.08 -13.69 -8.29
N ASP A 124 -5.62 -13.16 -9.43
CA ASP A 124 -4.81 -13.92 -10.38
C ASP A 124 -3.95 -13.00 -11.27
N ILE A 125 -2.95 -13.60 -11.93
CA ILE A 125 -2.05 -12.94 -12.89
C ILE A 125 -1.95 -13.83 -14.13
N ASN A 126 -2.19 -13.25 -15.30
CA ASN A 126 -1.89 -13.91 -16.57
C ASN A 126 -0.51 -13.50 -17.06
N ILE A 127 0.34 -14.50 -17.32
CA ILE A 127 1.71 -14.33 -17.81
C ILE A 127 1.86 -15.15 -19.07
N GLU A 128 2.24 -14.50 -20.16
CA GLU A 128 2.50 -15.14 -21.46
C GLU A 128 3.91 -14.76 -21.92
N ASN A 129 4.70 -15.77 -22.29
CA ASN A 129 6.10 -15.60 -22.74
C ASN A 129 6.96 -14.77 -21.75
N GLY A 130 6.74 -14.99 -20.44
CA GLY A 130 7.48 -14.27 -19.38
C GLY A 130 7.03 -12.81 -19.13
N GLN A 131 5.96 -12.36 -19.78
CA GLN A 131 5.42 -11.02 -19.63
C GLN A 131 4.03 -11.04 -19.00
N VAL A 132 3.76 -10.12 -18.10
CA VAL A 132 2.40 -9.89 -17.58
C VAL A 132 1.54 -9.36 -18.73
N LYS A 133 0.34 -9.89 -18.89
CA LYS A 133 -0.65 -9.46 -19.88
C LYS A 133 -1.86 -8.81 -19.23
N ASN A 134 -2.30 -9.40 -18.15
CA ASN A 134 -3.41 -8.86 -17.37
C ASN A 134 -3.38 -9.40 -15.93
N VAL A 135 -4.17 -8.79 -15.10
CA VAL A 135 -4.44 -9.26 -13.74
C VAL A 135 -5.93 -9.45 -13.53
N GLN A 136 -6.29 -10.45 -12.74
CA GLN A 136 -7.66 -10.64 -12.31
C GLN A 136 -7.86 -10.07 -10.91
N VAL A 137 -8.96 -9.36 -10.72
CA VAL A 137 -9.32 -8.79 -9.41
C VAL A 137 -10.68 -9.31 -8.96
N ASN A 138 -10.79 -9.60 -7.67
CA ASN A 138 -12.00 -10.09 -7.02
C ASN A 138 -12.62 -11.34 -7.69
N ASN A 139 -11.80 -12.17 -8.38
CA ASN A 139 -12.19 -13.37 -9.14
C ASN A 139 -13.16 -13.11 -10.32
N ARG A 140 -13.24 -11.88 -10.84
CA ARG A 140 -14.24 -11.55 -11.87
C ARG A 140 -13.79 -10.53 -12.92
N GLU A 141 -13.16 -9.46 -12.51
CA GLU A 141 -12.73 -8.39 -13.42
C GLU A 141 -11.30 -8.65 -13.89
N ILE A 142 -11.03 -8.39 -15.16
CA ILE A 142 -9.70 -8.45 -15.77
C ILE A 142 -9.26 -7.04 -16.08
N ILE A 143 -8.02 -6.72 -15.71
CA ILE A 143 -7.38 -5.44 -16.01
C ILE A 143 -6.14 -5.73 -16.86
N GLU A 144 -6.12 -5.24 -18.07
CA GLU A 144 -4.97 -5.32 -18.98
C GLU A 144 -3.82 -4.46 -18.44
N THR A 145 -2.64 -5.04 -18.37
CA THR A 145 -1.43 -4.34 -17.92
C THR A 145 -0.16 -5.09 -18.33
N ASP A 146 0.86 -4.34 -18.71
CA ASP A 146 2.20 -4.89 -19.03
C ASP A 146 3.14 -4.88 -17.82
N VAL A 147 2.81 -4.13 -16.76
CA VAL A 147 3.65 -3.98 -15.57
C VAL A 147 2.82 -4.09 -14.30
N LEU A 148 3.25 -4.99 -13.41
CA LEU A 148 2.66 -5.19 -12.10
C LEU A 148 3.69 -4.96 -11.00
N ILE A 149 3.42 -4.04 -10.07
CA ILE A 149 4.24 -3.81 -8.88
C ILE A 149 3.53 -4.44 -7.67
N LEU A 150 4.13 -5.48 -7.11
CA LEU A 150 3.61 -6.15 -5.92
C LEU A 150 4.17 -5.51 -4.65
N ALA A 151 3.28 -4.90 -3.86
CA ALA A 151 3.61 -4.29 -2.57
C ALA A 151 2.62 -4.75 -1.48
N ILE A 152 2.37 -6.07 -1.43
CA ILE A 152 1.26 -6.71 -0.72
C ILE A 152 1.48 -6.88 0.79
N GLY A 153 2.68 -6.60 1.30
CA GLY A 153 3.04 -6.87 2.68
C GLY A 153 3.13 -8.38 2.99
N HIS A 154 3.62 -8.73 4.18
CA HIS A 154 3.87 -10.13 4.53
C HIS A 154 2.61 -10.94 4.87
N SER A 155 1.50 -10.28 5.20
CA SER A 155 0.26 -10.94 5.66
C SER A 155 -0.66 -11.41 4.54
N ALA A 156 -0.40 -11.03 3.29
CA ALA A 156 -1.20 -11.40 2.12
C ALA A 156 -0.96 -12.86 1.67
N ARG A 157 -1.19 -13.82 2.56
CA ARG A 157 -0.87 -15.24 2.36
C ARG A 157 -1.60 -15.87 1.18
N ASP A 158 -2.83 -15.44 0.92
CA ASP A 158 -3.63 -15.85 -0.24
C ASP A 158 -2.97 -15.41 -1.55
N THR A 159 -2.47 -14.19 -1.62
CA THR A 159 -1.71 -13.69 -2.78
C THR A 159 -0.40 -14.45 -2.95
N PHE A 160 0.36 -14.72 -1.89
CA PHE A 160 1.56 -15.56 -1.98
C PHE A 160 1.26 -16.97 -2.49
N LYS A 161 0.15 -17.59 -2.04
CA LYS A 161 -0.28 -18.89 -2.56
C LYS A 161 -0.62 -18.83 -4.05
N MET A 162 -1.27 -17.77 -4.51
CA MET A 162 -1.57 -17.54 -5.92
C MET A 162 -0.29 -17.38 -6.73
N LEU A 163 0.68 -16.56 -6.28
CA LEU A 163 1.98 -16.38 -6.93
C LEU A 163 2.74 -17.71 -7.07
N ASN A 164 2.76 -18.51 -6.00
CA ASN A 164 3.37 -19.85 -6.03
C ASN A 164 2.69 -20.80 -7.04
N LYS A 165 1.35 -20.78 -7.07
CA LYS A 165 0.58 -21.57 -8.06
C LYS A 165 0.90 -21.14 -9.51
N ARG A 166 1.21 -19.88 -9.73
CA ARG A 166 1.66 -19.31 -11.03
C ARG A 166 3.15 -19.53 -11.29
N GLN A 167 3.84 -20.28 -10.44
CA GLN A 167 5.27 -20.61 -10.55
C GLN A 167 6.16 -19.35 -10.59
N ILE A 168 5.72 -18.27 -9.96
CA ILE A 168 6.56 -17.09 -9.78
C ILE A 168 7.60 -17.42 -8.71
N THR A 169 8.87 -17.28 -9.05
CA THR A 169 9.98 -17.58 -8.14
C THR A 169 9.89 -16.74 -6.88
N MET A 170 9.94 -17.40 -5.74
CA MET A 170 9.95 -16.78 -4.42
C MET A 170 11.02 -17.41 -3.56
N GLU A 171 11.73 -16.59 -2.81
CA GLU A 171 12.74 -17.05 -1.86
C GLU A 171 12.29 -16.72 -0.43
N GLN A 172 12.59 -17.62 0.49
CA GLN A 172 12.35 -17.35 1.91
C GLN A 172 13.34 -16.32 2.39
N LYS A 173 12.82 -15.22 2.95
CA LYS A 173 13.67 -14.22 3.58
C LYS A 173 14.12 -14.73 4.95
N PRO A 174 15.43 -14.71 5.27
CA PRO A 174 15.92 -15.05 6.61
C PRO A 174 15.46 -14.02 7.63
N PHE A 175 15.41 -14.46 8.87
CA PHE A 175 15.15 -13.59 10.03
C PHE A 175 16.35 -12.70 10.33
#